data_731c5fa537591f2641b75b8c8ae8cde3
#
_entry.id   731c5fa537591f2641b75b8c8ae8cde3
#
_cell.length_a   1.000
_cell.length_b   1.000
_cell.length_c   1.000
_cell.angle_alpha   90.00
_cell.angle_beta   90.00
_cell.angle_gamma   90.00
#
_symmetry.space_group_name_H-M   'P 1'
#
loop_
_entity.id
_entity.type
_entity.pdbx_description
1 polymer ?
#
loop_
_entity_poly.entity_id
_entity_poly.type
_entity_poly.pdbx_seq_one_letter_code
_entity_poly.pdbx_strand_id
1 'polypeptide(L)'
;MKDFAAIDFETANGKRTSVCSVGVVIVRNGKIVKKIYRLIRPCPNYYTQWTTAVHGLTYADTEEAEDFPDVWAEIKPLIDGLPLVAHNSLKILKARLQSSTQTSKTRKPSTKQKL
;
A
#
# COMPACT_ATOMS: atom_id res chain seq x y z
N MET A 1 0.64 24.11 -2.82
CA MET A 1 0.53 23.01 -3.78
C MET A 1 -0.94 22.61 -3.90
N LYS A 2 -1.50 22.78 -5.08
CA LYS A 2 -2.94 22.57 -5.26
C LYS A 2 -3.29 21.17 -5.72
N ASP A 3 -2.39 20.56 -6.49
CA ASP A 3 -2.62 19.23 -7.02
C ASP A 3 -1.56 18.30 -6.47
N PHE A 4 -1.97 17.26 -5.79
CA PHE A 4 -1.02 16.30 -5.23
C PHE A 4 -1.76 15.04 -4.80
N ALA A 5 -1.00 14.00 -4.54
CA ALA A 5 -1.52 12.78 -3.93
C ALA A 5 -0.79 12.57 -2.61
N ALA A 6 -1.54 12.43 -1.55
CA ALA A 6 -1.01 12.09 -0.25
C ALA A 6 -1.13 10.58 -0.08
N ILE A 7 -0.04 9.93 0.33
CA ILE A 7 0.00 8.49 0.41
C ILE A 7 0.49 8.07 1.80
N ASP A 8 -0.14 7.05 2.36
CA ASP A 8 0.18 6.58 3.69
C ASP A 8 0.10 5.05 3.73
N PHE A 9 1.18 4.42 4.19
CA PHE A 9 1.26 2.97 4.30
C PHE A 9 1.33 2.55 5.76
N GLU A 10 0.74 1.37 6.04
CA GLU A 10 0.99 0.68 7.30
C GLU A 10 1.79 -0.59 7.01
N THR A 11 2.65 -0.97 7.93
CA THR A 11 3.43 -2.18 7.78
C THR A 11 3.07 -3.19 8.86
N ALA A 12 3.18 -4.47 8.51
CA ALA A 12 2.84 -5.55 9.44
C ALA A 12 3.95 -5.84 10.43
N ASN A 13 5.19 -5.58 10.06
CA ASN A 13 6.35 -5.86 10.91
C ASN A 13 7.44 -4.86 10.61
N GLY A 14 8.64 -5.09 11.14
CA GLY A 14 9.74 -4.15 11.01
C GLY A 14 10.36 -4.05 9.63
N LYS A 15 9.98 -4.93 8.70
CA LYS A 15 10.49 -4.85 7.34
C LYS A 15 9.70 -3.83 6.55
N ARG A 16 10.38 -2.94 5.83
CA ARG A 16 9.70 -1.93 5.04
C ARG A 16 8.86 -2.50 3.91
N THR A 17 9.18 -3.73 3.49
CA THR A 17 8.41 -4.39 2.44
C THR A 17 7.09 -4.97 2.93
N SER A 18 6.86 -5.00 4.24
CA SER A 18 5.70 -5.68 4.81
C SER A 18 4.45 -4.79 4.84
N VAL A 19 4.22 -4.06 3.77
CA VAL A 19 3.06 -3.18 3.67
C VAL A 19 1.78 -3.99 3.80
N CYS A 20 0.89 -3.57 4.67
CA CYS A 20 -0.39 -4.26 4.88
C CYS A 20 -1.60 -3.39 4.56
N SER A 21 -1.40 -2.10 4.36
CA SER A 21 -2.47 -1.24 3.87
C SER A 21 -1.88 -0.01 3.21
N VAL A 22 -2.66 0.62 2.34
CA VAL A 22 -2.31 1.88 1.74
C VAL A 22 -3.52 2.79 1.69
N GLY A 23 -3.32 4.03 2.07
CA GLY A 23 -4.32 5.07 1.92
C GLY A 23 -3.79 6.14 0.97
N VAL A 24 -4.63 6.60 0.07
CA VAL A 24 -4.29 7.64 -0.89
C VAL A 24 -5.38 8.68 -0.91
N VAL A 25 -4.99 9.94 -0.87
CA VAL A 25 -5.93 11.06 -1.02
C VAL A 25 -5.44 11.88 -2.20
N ILE A 26 -6.30 12.07 -3.18
CA ILE A 26 -5.97 12.85 -4.37
C ILE A 26 -6.62 14.21 -4.25
N VAL A 27 -5.80 15.26 -4.38
CA VAL A 27 -6.24 16.65 -4.26
C VAL A 27 -6.02 17.32 -5.61
N ARG A 28 -7.05 17.99 -6.11
CA ARG A 28 -6.99 18.80 -7.33
C ARG A 28 -7.58 20.15 -7.02
N ASN A 29 -6.85 21.19 -7.42
CA ASN A 29 -7.28 22.56 -7.17
C ASN A 29 -7.60 22.81 -5.71
N GLY A 30 -6.81 22.20 -4.82
CA GLY A 30 -6.99 22.38 -3.39
C GLY A 30 -8.16 21.62 -2.78
N LYS A 31 -8.82 20.76 -3.56
CA LYS A 31 -9.98 19.99 -3.07
C LYS A 31 -9.72 18.50 -3.19
N ILE A 32 -10.20 17.76 -2.22
CA ILE A 32 -10.12 16.30 -2.25
C ILE A 32 -11.10 15.80 -3.30
N VAL A 33 -10.58 15.09 -4.30
CA VAL A 33 -11.42 14.54 -5.36
C VAL A 33 -11.54 13.03 -5.29
N LYS A 34 -10.65 12.35 -4.55
CA LYS A 34 -10.72 10.90 -4.44
C LYS A 34 -9.96 10.43 -3.21
N LYS A 35 -10.50 9.42 -2.55
CA LYS A 35 -9.84 8.71 -1.46
C LYS A 35 -9.84 7.24 -1.79
N ILE A 36 -8.70 6.58 -1.59
CA ILE A 36 -8.53 5.17 -1.87
C ILE A 36 -7.94 4.51 -0.63
N TYR A 37 -8.48 3.37 -0.27
CA TYR A 37 -7.91 2.57 0.81
C TYR A 37 -7.93 1.11 0.37
N ARG A 38 -6.78 0.43 0.52
CA ARG A 38 -6.68 -0.97 0.18
C ARG A 38 -5.90 -1.72 1.23
N LEU A 39 -6.39 -2.89 1.57
CA LEU A 39 -5.61 -3.84 2.36
C LEU A 39 -4.66 -4.58 1.42
N ILE A 40 -3.51 -4.96 1.95
CA ILE A 40 -2.45 -5.61 1.18
C ILE A 40 -1.93 -6.78 2.00
N ARG A 41 -1.74 -7.92 1.34
CA ARG A 41 -1.10 -9.04 2.02
C ARG A 41 0.39 -8.72 2.15
N PRO A 42 0.91 -8.65 3.37
CA PRO A 42 2.29 -8.21 3.55
C PRO A 42 3.31 -9.26 3.13
N CYS A 43 4.51 -8.80 2.85
CA CYS A 43 5.63 -9.66 2.50
C CYS A 43 6.88 -9.13 3.22
N PRO A 44 7.38 -9.84 4.21
CA PRO A 44 6.93 -11.14 4.74
C PRO A 44 5.62 -11.03 5.50
N ASN A 45 4.84 -12.09 5.46
CA ASN A 45 3.48 -12.07 5.96
C ASN A 45 3.40 -12.53 7.41
N TYR A 46 3.87 -11.68 8.31
CA TYR A 46 3.67 -11.87 9.74
C TYR A 46 3.49 -10.51 10.38
N TYR A 47 2.83 -10.51 11.52
CA TYR A 47 2.55 -9.27 12.25
C TYR A 47 3.26 -9.30 13.60
N THR A 48 3.58 -8.11 14.11
CA THR A 48 4.10 -7.98 15.47
C THR A 48 3.02 -7.35 16.34
N GLN A 49 3.11 -7.60 17.64
CA GLN A 49 2.21 -6.94 18.58
C GLN A 49 2.33 -5.44 18.49
N TRP A 50 3.53 -4.96 18.28
CA TRP A 50 3.79 -3.52 18.21
C TRP A 50 3.04 -2.88 17.05
N THR A 51 3.16 -3.42 15.86
CA THR A 51 2.51 -2.82 14.71
C THR A 51 1.00 -2.94 14.80
N THR A 52 0.50 -4.07 15.26
CA THR A 52 -0.93 -4.24 15.44
C THR A 52 -1.48 -3.27 16.47
N ALA A 53 -0.72 -3.01 17.54
CA ALA A 53 -1.16 -2.02 18.54
C ALA A 53 -1.28 -0.62 17.93
N VAL A 54 -0.45 -0.30 16.94
CA VAL A 54 -0.48 1.01 16.31
C VAL A 54 -1.65 1.16 15.34
N HIS A 55 -1.85 0.20 14.44
CA HIS A 55 -2.83 0.38 13.37
C HIS A 55 -4.03 -0.56 13.43
N GLY A 56 -4.01 -1.52 14.33
CA GLY A 56 -5.17 -2.38 14.55
C GLY A 56 -5.33 -3.54 13.57
N LEU A 57 -4.47 -3.65 12.56
CA LEU A 57 -4.58 -4.73 11.59
C LEU A 57 -3.87 -5.97 12.07
N THR A 58 -4.41 -7.13 11.72
CA THR A 58 -3.87 -8.43 12.09
C THR A 58 -3.71 -9.30 10.85
N TYR A 59 -3.07 -10.44 11.06
CA TYR A 59 -2.90 -11.42 10.00
C TYR A 59 -4.24 -11.78 9.34
N ALA A 60 -5.27 -11.96 10.16
CA ALA A 60 -6.57 -12.35 9.63
C ALA A 60 -7.17 -11.30 8.71
N ASP A 61 -6.85 -10.02 8.95
CA ASP A 61 -7.41 -8.95 8.14
C ASP A 61 -6.86 -8.95 6.72
N THR A 62 -5.63 -9.40 6.52
CA THR A 62 -4.96 -9.26 5.23
C THR A 62 -4.52 -10.56 4.60
N GLU A 63 -4.79 -11.71 5.21
CA GLU A 63 -4.30 -12.97 4.64
C GLU A 63 -4.92 -13.25 3.29
N GLU A 64 -6.13 -12.77 3.03
CA GLU A 64 -6.80 -12.96 1.75
C GLU A 64 -6.70 -11.75 0.83
N ALA A 65 -5.97 -10.73 1.24
CA ALA A 65 -5.84 -9.52 0.43
C ALA A 65 -4.87 -9.76 -0.73
N GLU A 66 -5.00 -8.92 -1.75
CA GLU A 66 -4.03 -8.92 -2.85
C GLU A 66 -2.68 -8.46 -2.34
N ASP A 67 -1.61 -8.88 -3.01
CA ASP A 67 -0.30 -8.42 -2.61
C ASP A 67 0.01 -7.07 -3.26
N PHE A 68 1.16 -6.50 -2.89
CA PHE A 68 1.49 -5.15 -3.26
C PHE A 68 1.50 -4.91 -4.77
N PRO A 69 2.10 -5.76 -5.61
CA PRO A 69 2.15 -5.45 -7.04
C PRO A 69 0.76 -5.26 -7.66
N ASP A 70 -0.20 -6.07 -7.25
CA ASP A 70 -1.55 -5.96 -7.80
C ASP A 70 -2.23 -4.69 -7.35
N VAL A 71 -2.09 -4.35 -6.07
CA VAL A 71 -2.69 -3.12 -5.53
C VAL A 71 -2.04 -1.89 -6.15
N TRP A 72 -0.72 -1.91 -6.29
CA TRP A 72 0.00 -0.78 -6.86
C TRP A 72 -0.36 -0.56 -8.31
N ALA A 73 -0.57 -1.65 -9.07
CA ALA A 73 -0.98 -1.53 -10.47
C ALA A 73 -2.33 -0.81 -10.60
N GLU A 74 -3.18 -0.95 -9.59
CA GLU A 74 -4.46 -0.26 -9.57
C GLU A 74 -4.31 1.22 -9.22
N ILE A 75 -3.42 1.54 -8.30
CA ILE A 75 -3.29 2.90 -7.77
C ILE A 75 -2.45 3.79 -8.68
N LYS A 76 -1.36 3.24 -9.22
CA LYS A 76 -0.37 4.03 -9.94
C LYS A 76 -0.97 4.91 -11.05
N PRO A 77 -1.84 4.39 -11.91
CA PRO A 77 -2.40 5.26 -12.97
C PRO A 77 -3.21 6.44 -12.43
N LEU A 78 -3.76 6.31 -11.23
CA LEU A 78 -4.60 7.35 -10.65
C LEU A 78 -3.78 8.52 -10.11
N ILE A 79 -2.51 8.28 -9.81
CA ILE A 79 -1.64 9.31 -9.22
C ILE A 79 -0.49 9.69 -10.13
N ASP A 80 -0.39 9.12 -11.33
CA ASP A 80 0.67 9.47 -12.27
C ASP A 80 0.66 10.96 -12.56
N GLY A 81 1.84 11.55 -12.53
CA GLY A 81 2.00 12.96 -12.83
C GLY A 81 1.72 13.89 -11.67
N LEU A 82 1.25 13.38 -10.55
CA LEU A 82 0.99 14.20 -9.38
C LEU A 82 2.20 14.17 -8.45
N PRO A 83 2.54 15.31 -7.83
CA PRO A 83 3.50 15.28 -6.74
C PRO A 83 2.98 14.39 -5.62
N LEU A 84 3.88 13.61 -5.02
CA LEU A 84 3.52 12.75 -3.90
C LEU A 84 3.91 13.41 -2.59
N VAL A 85 2.97 13.40 -1.65
CA VAL A 85 3.20 13.87 -0.30
C VAL A 85 3.12 12.65 0.62
N ALA A 86 4.21 12.38 1.33
CA ALA A 86 4.26 11.18 2.18
C ALA A 86 5.21 11.43 3.33
N HIS A 87 4.88 10.92 4.48
CA HIS A 87 5.76 11.00 5.63
C HIS A 87 6.80 9.89 5.53
N ASN A 88 6.75 8.81 6.17
CA ASN A 88 7.75 7.76 6.00
C ASN A 88 7.49 6.86 4.79
N SER A 89 6.40 7.10 4.09
CA SER A 89 5.92 6.19 3.08
C SER A 89 6.81 6.09 1.85
N LEU A 90 7.63 7.12 1.57
CA LEU A 90 8.53 7.04 0.42
C LEU A 90 9.58 5.96 0.59
N LYS A 91 10.08 5.75 1.80
CA LYS A 91 11.05 4.68 2.06
C LYS A 91 10.41 3.31 1.89
N ILE A 92 9.16 3.18 2.34
CA ILE A 92 8.41 1.95 2.21
C ILE A 92 8.13 1.67 0.74
N LEU A 93 7.69 2.66 0.00
CA LEU A 93 7.41 2.52 -1.42
C LEU A 93 8.65 2.10 -2.19
N LYS A 94 9.77 2.74 -1.92
CA LYS A 94 11.03 2.37 -2.58
C LYS A 94 11.38 0.91 -2.30
N ALA A 95 11.25 0.47 -1.07
CA ALA A 95 11.56 -0.91 -0.71
C ALA A 95 10.65 -1.87 -1.46
N ARG A 96 9.36 -1.57 -1.54
CA ARG A 96 8.43 -2.46 -2.23
C ARG A 96 8.65 -2.46 -3.73
N LEU A 97 8.97 -1.33 -4.31
CA LEU A 97 9.23 -1.28 -5.75
C LEU A 97 10.46 -2.08 -6.13
N GLN A 98 11.48 -2.08 -5.27
CA GLN A 98 12.67 -2.87 -5.53
C GLN A 98 12.40 -4.37 -5.46
N SER A 99 11.53 -4.80 -4.59
CA SER A 99 11.27 -6.23 -4.39
C SER A 99 10.05 -6.72 -5.14
N SER A 100 9.21 -5.84 -5.65
CA SER A 100 7.91 -6.23 -6.20
C SER A 100 8.03 -7.11 -7.45
N THR A 101 9.09 -6.91 -8.24
CA THR A 101 9.28 -7.74 -9.42
C THR A 101 9.42 -9.21 -9.07
N GLN A 102 10.21 -9.50 -8.05
CA GLN A 102 10.38 -10.87 -7.61
C GLN A 102 9.09 -11.44 -7.06
N THR A 103 8.39 -10.65 -6.28
CA THR A 103 7.14 -11.08 -5.70
C THR A 103 6.12 -11.42 -6.78
N SER A 104 5.99 -10.57 -7.78
CA SER A 104 4.99 -10.80 -8.81
C SER A 104 5.33 -12.00 -9.68
N LYS A 105 6.60 -12.34 -9.82
CA LYS A 105 6.98 -13.50 -10.62
C LYS A 105 6.54 -14.82 -10.00
N THR A 106 6.48 -14.86 -8.69
CA THR A 106 6.15 -16.10 -8.01
C THR A 106 4.68 -16.19 -7.67
N ARG A 107 3.95 -15.14 -7.87
CA ARG A 107 2.58 -15.10 -7.44
C ARG A 107 1.66 -15.65 -8.52
N LYS A 108 0.76 -16.52 -8.10
CA LYS A 108 -0.26 -16.99 -9.01
C LYS A 108 -1.25 -15.87 -9.27
N PRO A 109 -1.84 -15.84 -10.46
CA PRO A 109 -2.91 -14.89 -10.72
C PRO A 109 -3.99 -15.00 -9.66
N SER A 110 -4.41 -13.87 -9.16
CA SER A 110 -5.39 -13.87 -8.09
C SER A 110 -6.78 -13.93 -8.66
N THR A 111 -7.60 -14.77 -8.07
CA THR A 111 -9.03 -14.77 -8.37
C THR A 111 -9.82 -14.06 -7.30
N LYS A 112 -9.13 -13.46 -6.36
CA LYS A 112 -9.82 -12.76 -5.31
C LYS A 112 -10.59 -11.60 -5.84
N GLN A 113 -11.68 -11.36 -5.20
CA GLN A 113 -12.53 -10.27 -5.55
C GLN A 113 -11.85 -8.94 -5.22
N LYS A 114 -12.27 -7.94 -5.95
CA LYS A 114 -11.92 -6.58 -5.59
C LYS A 114 -12.94 -6.07 -4.61
N LEU A 115 -12.51 -5.36 -3.68
CA LEU A 115 -13.47 -4.86 -2.69
C LEU A 115 -14.08 -3.55 -3.09
#